data_93d3c5f8b9c89b828f50a6c6df4181ae
#
_entry.id   93d3c5f8b9c89b828f50a6c6df4181ae
#
_cell.length_a   1.000
_cell.length_b   1.000
_cell.length_c   1.000
_cell.angle_alpha   90.00
_cell.angle_beta   90.00
_cell.angle_gamma   90.00
#
_symmetry.space_group_name_H-M   'P 1'
#
loop_
_entity.id
_entity.type
_entity.pdbx_description
1 polymer ?
#
loop_
_entity_poly.entity_id
_entity_poly.type
_entity_poly.pdbx_seq_one_letter_code
_entity_poly.pdbx_strand_id
1 'polypeptide(L)'
;VLGSRGLGDVYKRQDVCACCGTHVKYTGEVGPIKVISAEHAKGGSRLDILIGEKALADYKCRFENTQKISALLSVKPEQTAQAAQKLLQTVADLKQELGALKLRLLEEKVDAVETGSSACVLFEQGLSTVDVRKLADKLAQKVLFAAVFNGSDTDGYQYVICASDRDVSAFGKAFNKALCGRGGGKNPMIQGQVKAEQKAIWEYLTKGGVLQDGK
;
A
#
# COMPACT_ATOMS: atom_id res chain seq x y z
N VAL A 1 -60.11 26.32 -17.85
CA VAL A 1 -58.76 25.77 -17.59
C VAL A 1 -57.89 26.10 -18.79
N LEU A 2 -57.11 27.15 -18.68
CA LEU A 2 -56.02 27.39 -19.62
C LEU A 2 -55.01 26.28 -19.40
N GLY A 3 -55.15 25.21 -20.20
CA GLY A 3 -54.12 24.21 -20.31
C GLY A 3 -52.85 24.91 -20.75
N SER A 4 -51.79 24.82 -19.93
CA SER A 4 -50.46 25.20 -20.32
C SER A 4 -50.09 24.35 -21.54
N ARG A 5 -50.28 24.90 -22.71
CA ARG A 5 -49.72 24.37 -23.95
C ARG A 5 -48.21 24.59 -23.80
N GLY A 6 -47.50 23.57 -23.35
CA GLY A 6 -46.08 23.56 -23.52
C GLY A 6 -45.76 23.80 -24.96
N LEU A 7 -44.93 24.80 -25.23
CA LEU A 7 -44.39 25.05 -26.57
C LEU A 7 -43.49 23.85 -26.88
N GLY A 8 -44.10 22.78 -27.40
CA GLY A 8 -43.36 21.71 -28.00
C GLY A 8 -42.78 22.20 -29.31
N ASP A 9 -41.48 22.21 -29.45
CA ASP A 9 -40.83 22.47 -30.73
C ASP A 9 -41.14 21.31 -31.67
N VAL A 10 -42.16 21.54 -32.54
CA VAL A 10 -42.55 20.60 -33.59
C VAL A 10 -41.60 20.77 -34.76
N TYR A 11 -40.44 20.14 -34.71
CA TYR A 11 -39.62 19.99 -35.90
C TYR A 11 -39.90 18.63 -36.54
N LYS A 12 -40.61 18.62 -37.68
CA LYS A 12 -40.84 17.43 -38.52
C LYS A 12 -41.54 16.23 -37.85
N ARG A 13 -42.47 16.43 -36.92
CA ARG A 13 -43.30 15.37 -36.28
C ARG A 13 -42.50 14.28 -35.54
N GLN A 14 -41.26 14.57 -35.09
CA GLN A 14 -40.44 13.53 -34.45
C GLN A 14 -40.72 13.38 -32.97
N ASP A 15 -41.06 14.44 -32.26
CA ASP A 15 -41.50 14.37 -30.87
C ASP A 15 -42.42 15.55 -30.51
N VAL A 16 -43.42 15.29 -29.68
CA VAL A 16 -44.33 16.31 -29.13
C VAL A 16 -44.50 16.01 -27.66
N CYS A 17 -43.81 16.75 -26.81
CA CYS A 17 -43.95 16.61 -25.36
C CYS A 17 -44.37 17.92 -24.71
N ALA A 18 -45.17 17.85 -23.63
CA ALA A 18 -45.44 18.98 -22.78
C ALA A 18 -44.28 19.24 -21.84
N CYS A 19 -43.62 20.37 -21.98
CA CYS A 19 -42.49 20.76 -21.10
C CYS A 19 -42.81 22.12 -20.48
N CYS A 20 -42.58 22.25 -19.17
CA CYS A 20 -42.73 23.48 -18.40
C CYS A 20 -41.44 24.30 -18.28
N GLY A 21 -40.35 23.87 -18.93
CA GLY A 21 -39.05 24.52 -18.88
C GLY A 21 -38.87 25.65 -19.86
N THR A 22 -37.79 26.36 -19.77
CA THR A 22 -37.34 27.35 -20.75
C THR A 22 -36.72 26.65 -21.95
N HIS A 23 -37.07 27.14 -23.16
CA HIS A 23 -36.56 26.57 -24.40
C HIS A 23 -35.73 27.61 -25.16
N VAL A 24 -34.66 27.14 -25.78
CA VAL A 24 -33.88 27.95 -26.73
C VAL A 24 -34.58 28.01 -28.09
N LYS A 25 -34.33 29.03 -28.87
CA LYS A 25 -34.93 29.20 -30.20
C LYS A 25 -34.30 28.29 -31.27
N TYR A 26 -33.00 28.06 -31.13
CA TYR A 26 -32.22 27.29 -32.09
C TYR A 26 -31.44 26.20 -31.39
N THR A 27 -31.33 25.04 -31.98
CA THR A 27 -30.55 23.90 -31.41
C THR A 27 -29.08 24.23 -31.19
N GLY A 28 -28.51 25.15 -31.99
CA GLY A 28 -27.14 25.64 -31.82
C GLY A 28 -26.91 26.40 -30.50
N GLU A 29 -27.96 26.96 -29.90
CA GLU A 29 -27.87 27.66 -28.61
C GLU A 29 -27.67 26.70 -27.43
N VAL A 30 -27.95 25.39 -27.58
CA VAL A 30 -27.72 24.35 -26.60
C VAL A 30 -26.19 24.14 -26.36
N GLY A 31 -25.41 24.37 -27.40
CA GLY A 31 -23.97 24.14 -27.35
C GLY A 31 -23.58 22.65 -27.36
N PRO A 32 -22.35 22.32 -27.02
CA PRO A 32 -21.88 20.94 -27.05
C PRO A 32 -22.56 20.10 -25.97
N ILE A 33 -22.88 18.85 -26.32
CA ILE A 33 -23.41 17.85 -25.40
C ILE A 33 -22.32 16.80 -25.20
N LYS A 34 -22.00 16.51 -23.94
CA LYS A 34 -21.03 15.50 -23.55
C LYS A 34 -21.70 14.43 -22.69
N VAL A 35 -21.63 13.18 -23.13
CA VAL A 35 -22.03 12.03 -22.31
C VAL A 35 -20.90 11.68 -21.36
N ILE A 36 -21.19 11.68 -20.06
CA ILE A 36 -20.23 11.33 -19.00
C ILE A 36 -20.32 9.84 -18.67
N SER A 37 -21.54 9.34 -18.48
CA SER A 37 -21.79 7.93 -18.20
C SER A 37 -23.07 7.44 -18.86
N ALA A 38 -23.14 6.15 -19.06
CA ALA A 38 -24.34 5.45 -19.53
C ALA A 38 -24.54 4.20 -18.68
N GLU A 39 -25.70 4.10 -18.04
CA GLU A 39 -26.07 2.98 -17.20
C GLU A 39 -27.33 2.29 -17.73
N HIS A 40 -27.38 0.97 -17.58
CA HIS A 40 -28.59 0.22 -17.90
C HIS A 40 -29.68 0.53 -16.86
N ALA A 41 -30.85 0.91 -17.30
CA ALA A 41 -32.00 1.18 -16.45
C ALA A 41 -33.20 0.36 -16.89
N LYS A 42 -34.16 0.14 -15.99
CA LYS A 42 -35.39 -0.61 -16.29
C LYS A 42 -36.18 0.08 -17.42
N GLY A 43 -36.18 -0.56 -18.58
CA GLY A 43 -36.89 -0.05 -19.78
C GLY A 43 -36.05 0.85 -20.68
N GLY A 44 -34.71 0.98 -20.46
CA GLY A 44 -33.85 1.80 -21.30
C GLY A 44 -32.48 2.06 -20.72
N SER A 45 -31.90 3.20 -21.06
CA SER A 45 -30.61 3.64 -20.55
C SER A 45 -30.73 4.98 -19.86
N ARG A 46 -30.01 5.13 -18.73
CA ARG A 46 -29.78 6.41 -18.05
C ARG A 46 -28.48 6.99 -18.52
N LEU A 47 -28.50 8.22 -19.00
CA LEU A 47 -27.31 8.95 -19.44
C LEU A 47 -27.07 10.14 -18.51
N ASP A 48 -25.85 10.26 -18.00
CA ASP A 48 -25.39 11.50 -17.36
C ASP A 48 -24.71 12.35 -18.43
N ILE A 49 -25.24 13.56 -18.64
CA ILE A 49 -24.76 14.45 -19.69
C ILE A 49 -24.37 15.80 -19.11
N LEU A 50 -23.38 16.43 -19.72
CA LEU A 50 -23.08 17.84 -19.55
C LEU A 50 -23.43 18.58 -20.84
N ILE A 51 -23.95 19.80 -20.70
CA ILE A 51 -24.45 20.58 -21.83
C ILE A 51 -23.83 21.98 -21.78
N GLY A 52 -23.56 22.54 -22.96
CA GLY A 52 -23.11 23.91 -23.14
C GLY A 52 -21.78 24.21 -22.41
N GLU A 53 -21.77 25.27 -21.63
CA GLU A 53 -20.58 25.74 -20.90
C GLU A 53 -20.00 24.69 -19.94
N LYS A 54 -20.87 23.90 -19.28
CA LYS A 54 -20.43 22.83 -18.39
C LYS A 54 -19.66 21.74 -19.15
N ALA A 55 -20.08 21.40 -20.36
CA ALA A 55 -19.36 20.44 -21.18
C ALA A 55 -18.01 20.99 -21.63
N LEU A 56 -17.91 22.25 -22.00
CA LEU A 56 -16.66 22.92 -22.36
C LEU A 56 -15.70 22.99 -21.16
N ALA A 57 -16.20 23.34 -19.99
CA ALA A 57 -15.41 23.40 -18.76
C ALA A 57 -14.80 22.03 -18.40
N ASP A 58 -15.58 20.94 -18.53
CA ASP A 58 -15.08 19.59 -18.29
C ASP A 58 -14.03 19.18 -19.34
N TYR A 59 -14.22 19.51 -20.61
CA TYR A 59 -13.20 19.28 -21.65
C TYR A 59 -11.91 20.02 -21.33
N LYS A 60 -11.99 21.29 -20.95
CA LYS A 60 -10.83 22.10 -20.56
C LYS A 60 -10.09 21.51 -19.37
N CYS A 61 -10.81 21.14 -18.32
CA CYS A 61 -10.23 20.52 -17.14
C CYS A 61 -9.48 19.21 -17.48
N ARG A 62 -10.10 18.33 -18.29
CA ARG A 62 -9.46 17.07 -18.71
C ARG A 62 -8.25 17.31 -19.60
N PHE A 63 -8.33 18.29 -20.51
CA PHE A 63 -7.20 18.68 -21.35
C PHE A 63 -6.03 19.16 -20.50
N GLU A 64 -6.27 20.10 -19.56
CA GLU A 64 -5.23 20.61 -18.67
C GLU A 64 -4.61 19.50 -17.80
N ASN A 65 -5.40 18.57 -17.29
CA ASN A 65 -4.90 17.41 -16.53
C ASN A 65 -4.04 16.50 -17.42
N THR A 66 -4.46 16.23 -18.63
CA THR A 66 -3.68 15.43 -19.58
C THR A 66 -2.36 16.11 -19.92
N GLN A 67 -2.34 17.43 -20.11
CA GLN A 67 -1.12 18.20 -20.35
C GLN A 67 -0.15 18.11 -19.15
N LYS A 68 -0.68 18.24 -17.93
CA LYS A 68 0.15 18.09 -16.72
C LYS A 68 0.77 16.69 -16.61
N ILE A 69 0.00 15.64 -16.87
CA ILE A 69 0.50 14.26 -16.85
C ILE A 69 1.54 14.04 -17.96
N SER A 70 1.28 14.57 -19.15
CA SER A 70 2.19 14.55 -20.29
C SER A 70 3.54 15.19 -19.95
N ALA A 71 3.52 16.36 -19.29
CA ALA A 71 4.72 17.05 -18.85
C ALA A 71 5.48 16.26 -17.76
N LEU A 72 4.77 15.73 -16.75
CA LEU A 72 5.37 14.92 -15.67
C LEU A 72 6.05 13.66 -16.21
N LEU A 73 5.45 13.00 -17.18
CA LEU A 73 5.98 11.77 -17.78
C LEU A 73 6.91 12.03 -18.97
N SER A 74 7.06 13.30 -19.40
CA SER A 74 7.86 13.71 -20.57
C SER A 74 7.48 12.95 -21.86
N VAL A 75 6.18 12.76 -22.09
CA VAL A 75 5.62 12.07 -23.25
C VAL A 75 4.52 12.89 -23.89
N LYS A 76 4.10 12.52 -25.11
CA LYS A 76 2.94 13.14 -25.75
C LYS A 76 1.63 12.79 -25.02
N PRO A 77 0.60 13.65 -25.06
CA PRO A 77 -0.70 13.39 -24.41
C PRO A 77 -1.32 12.02 -24.72
N GLU A 78 -1.20 11.54 -25.96
CA GLU A 78 -1.75 10.27 -26.42
C GLU A 78 -1.01 9.06 -25.82
N GLN A 79 0.21 9.28 -25.33
CA GLN A 79 1.09 8.23 -24.78
C GLN A 79 1.06 8.18 -23.25
N THR A 80 0.31 9.05 -22.59
CA THR A 80 0.29 9.17 -21.12
C THR A 80 -0.12 7.88 -20.43
N ALA A 81 -1.12 7.17 -20.96
CA ALA A 81 -1.59 5.90 -20.39
C ALA A 81 -0.50 4.80 -20.48
N GLN A 82 0.18 4.69 -21.62
CA GLN A 82 1.26 3.71 -21.81
C GLN A 82 2.46 4.03 -20.93
N ALA A 83 2.82 5.31 -20.81
CA ALA A 83 3.91 5.76 -19.94
C ALA A 83 3.61 5.50 -18.46
N ALA A 84 2.38 5.75 -18.01
CA ALA A 84 1.94 5.42 -16.66
C ALA A 84 1.99 3.92 -16.38
N GLN A 85 1.55 3.08 -17.32
CA GLN A 85 1.64 1.63 -17.21
C GLN A 85 3.09 1.15 -17.10
N LYS A 86 3.98 1.68 -17.95
CA LYS A 86 5.41 1.39 -17.89
C LYS A 86 6.02 1.79 -16.56
N LEU A 87 5.66 2.97 -16.04
CA LEU A 87 6.14 3.43 -14.74
C LEU A 87 5.70 2.49 -13.60
N LEU A 88 4.44 2.06 -13.60
CA LEU A 88 3.94 1.10 -12.61
C LEU A 88 4.69 -0.23 -12.68
N GLN A 89 4.97 -0.74 -13.89
CA GLN A 89 5.76 -1.96 -14.08
C GLN A 89 7.19 -1.76 -13.55
N THR A 90 7.85 -0.67 -13.91
CA THR A 90 9.21 -0.35 -13.41
C THR A 90 9.25 -0.30 -11.87
N VAL A 91 8.25 0.31 -11.24
CA VAL A 91 8.15 0.34 -9.77
C VAL A 91 7.97 -1.06 -9.19
N ALA A 92 7.19 -1.93 -9.83
CA ALA A 92 7.03 -3.32 -9.39
C ALA A 92 8.34 -4.10 -9.52
N ASP A 93 9.03 -3.97 -10.64
CA ASP A 93 10.32 -4.63 -10.91
C ASP A 93 11.39 -4.18 -9.91
N LEU A 94 11.52 -2.87 -9.67
CA LEU A 94 12.46 -2.33 -8.69
C LEU A 94 12.17 -2.79 -7.27
N LYS A 95 10.90 -2.91 -6.89
CA LYS A 95 10.51 -3.47 -5.57
C LYS A 95 10.91 -4.93 -5.44
N GLN A 96 10.74 -5.71 -6.51
CA GLN A 96 11.13 -7.12 -6.54
C GLN A 96 12.65 -7.26 -6.45
N GLU A 97 13.41 -6.49 -7.23
CA GLU A 97 14.87 -6.48 -7.21
C GLU A 97 15.41 -6.08 -5.83
N LEU A 98 14.86 -5.00 -5.24
CA LEU A 98 15.22 -4.57 -3.89
C LEU A 98 14.94 -5.68 -2.86
N GLY A 99 13.81 -6.39 -2.99
CA GLY A 99 13.48 -7.52 -2.14
C GLY A 99 14.49 -8.67 -2.26
N ALA A 100 14.87 -9.01 -3.49
CA ALA A 100 15.85 -10.06 -3.76
C ALA A 100 17.24 -9.70 -3.22
N LEU A 101 17.69 -8.46 -3.42
CA LEU A 101 18.96 -7.96 -2.89
C LEU A 101 19.00 -7.98 -1.34
N LYS A 102 17.89 -7.55 -0.71
CA LYS A 102 17.76 -7.62 0.76
C LYS A 102 17.88 -9.06 1.26
N LEU A 103 17.17 -10.00 0.63
CA LEU A 103 17.25 -11.42 1.03
C LEU A 103 18.66 -11.97 0.88
N ARG A 104 19.36 -11.65 -0.20
CA ARG A 104 20.74 -12.08 -0.42
C ARG A 104 21.70 -11.55 0.67
N LEU A 105 21.58 -10.26 1.01
CA LEU A 105 22.37 -9.67 2.11
C LEU A 105 22.09 -10.35 3.45
N LEU A 106 20.82 -10.73 3.71
CA LEU A 106 20.45 -11.46 4.91
C LEU A 106 21.01 -12.87 4.93
N GLU A 107 21.04 -13.55 3.79
CA GLU A 107 21.67 -14.88 3.65
C GLU A 107 23.18 -14.82 3.94
N GLU A 108 23.89 -13.83 3.39
CA GLU A 108 25.29 -13.59 3.69
C GLU A 108 25.54 -13.36 5.20
N LYS A 109 24.65 -12.59 5.86
CA LYS A 109 24.72 -12.41 7.32
C LYS A 109 24.51 -13.71 8.09
N VAL A 110 23.53 -14.54 7.69
CA VAL A 110 23.30 -15.84 8.29
C VAL A 110 24.50 -16.75 8.08
N ASP A 111 25.12 -16.73 6.90
CA ASP A 111 26.26 -17.57 6.58
C ASP A 111 27.53 -17.18 7.36
N ALA A 112 27.65 -15.90 7.70
CA ALA A 112 28.74 -15.42 8.56
C ALA A 112 28.61 -15.86 10.03
N VAL A 113 27.43 -16.34 10.47
CA VAL A 113 27.23 -16.85 11.82
C VAL A 113 27.82 -18.26 11.94
N GLU A 114 28.76 -18.44 12.88
CA GLU A 114 29.36 -19.74 13.16
C GLU A 114 28.32 -20.72 13.73
N THR A 115 28.25 -21.90 13.14
CA THR A 115 27.37 -22.97 13.61
C THR A 115 27.82 -23.46 15.01
N GLY A 116 26.86 -23.54 15.95
CA GLY A 116 27.15 -23.94 17.34
C GLY A 116 27.35 -22.77 18.29
N SER A 117 27.24 -21.52 17.83
CA SER A 117 27.23 -20.36 18.71
C SER A 117 26.02 -20.39 19.65
N SER A 118 26.18 -19.88 20.87
CA SER A 118 25.14 -19.91 21.90
C SER A 118 23.94 -19.01 21.53
N ALA A 119 24.22 -17.83 20.94
CA ALA A 119 23.19 -16.88 20.60
C ALA A 119 23.57 -16.01 19.40
N CYS A 120 22.58 -15.58 18.64
CA CYS A 120 22.70 -14.57 17.59
C CYS A 120 21.53 -13.59 17.66
N VAL A 121 21.85 -12.29 17.69
CA VAL A 121 20.86 -11.20 17.70
C VAL A 121 21.12 -10.28 16.55
N LEU A 122 20.12 -10.08 15.69
CA LEU A 122 20.19 -9.18 14.55
C LEU A 122 19.16 -8.06 14.67
N PHE A 123 19.59 -6.85 14.35
CA PHE A 123 18.73 -5.68 14.19
C PHE A 123 18.71 -5.29 12.72
N GLU A 124 17.53 -5.27 12.14
CA GLU A 124 17.30 -4.97 10.72
C GLU A 124 16.20 -3.91 10.58
N GLN A 125 16.09 -3.33 9.39
CA GLN A 125 15.07 -2.34 9.10
C GLN A 125 14.44 -2.59 7.73
N GLY A 126 13.10 -2.45 7.67
CA GLY A 126 12.35 -2.52 6.42
C GLY A 126 12.23 -3.93 5.83
N LEU A 127 12.26 -4.96 6.68
CA LEU A 127 11.92 -6.33 6.32
C LEU A 127 10.41 -6.55 6.39
N SER A 128 9.88 -7.46 5.57
CA SER A 128 8.54 -7.96 5.77
C SER A 128 8.47 -8.92 6.97
N THR A 129 7.29 -9.04 7.59
CA THR A 129 7.08 -10.02 8.69
C THR A 129 7.47 -11.44 8.29
N VAL A 130 7.27 -11.80 7.03
CA VAL A 130 7.62 -13.12 6.50
C VAL A 130 9.13 -13.28 6.44
N ASP A 131 9.86 -12.25 6.02
CA ASP A 131 11.33 -12.31 5.92
C ASP A 131 12.00 -12.35 7.29
N VAL A 132 11.46 -11.60 8.27
CA VAL A 132 11.91 -11.66 9.67
C VAL A 132 11.79 -13.07 10.22
N ARG A 133 10.67 -13.77 9.95
CA ARG A 133 10.46 -15.16 10.38
C ARG A 133 11.43 -16.12 9.71
N LYS A 134 11.55 -16.02 8.38
CA LYS A 134 12.49 -16.86 7.62
C LYS A 134 13.94 -16.69 8.11
N LEU A 135 14.32 -15.45 8.40
CA LEU A 135 15.64 -15.13 8.92
C LEU A 135 15.86 -15.77 10.31
N ALA A 136 14.89 -15.61 11.22
CA ALA A 136 14.94 -16.22 12.55
C ALA A 136 15.00 -17.76 12.48
N ASP A 137 14.22 -18.39 11.58
CA ASP A 137 14.25 -19.84 11.37
C ASP A 137 15.60 -20.32 10.85
N LYS A 138 16.22 -19.61 9.88
CA LYS A 138 17.55 -19.95 9.37
C LYS A 138 18.64 -19.83 10.46
N LEU A 139 18.57 -18.78 11.27
CA LEU A 139 19.48 -18.57 12.40
C LEU A 139 19.30 -19.66 13.48
N ALA A 140 18.07 -20.04 13.79
CA ALA A 140 17.76 -21.06 14.77
C ALA A 140 18.30 -22.46 14.40
N GLN A 141 18.62 -22.69 13.11
CA GLN A 141 19.29 -23.91 12.66
C GLN A 141 20.80 -23.90 12.98
N LYS A 142 21.40 -22.72 13.21
CA LYS A 142 22.84 -22.55 13.47
C LYS A 142 23.17 -22.30 14.95
N VAL A 143 22.24 -21.64 15.68
CA VAL A 143 22.46 -21.20 17.05
C VAL A 143 21.35 -21.67 18.00
N LEU A 144 21.65 -21.76 19.32
CA LEU A 144 20.69 -22.21 20.33
C LEU A 144 19.60 -21.12 20.60
N PHE A 145 20.00 -19.84 20.51
CA PHE A 145 19.10 -18.70 20.67
C PHE A 145 19.26 -17.73 19.49
N ALA A 146 18.22 -17.54 18.72
CA ALA A 146 18.17 -16.60 17.61
C ALA A 146 17.12 -15.51 17.87
N ALA A 147 17.49 -14.24 17.76
CA ALA A 147 16.55 -13.13 17.85
C ALA A 147 16.76 -12.16 16.70
N VAL A 148 15.68 -11.83 16.02
CA VAL A 148 15.67 -10.85 14.94
C VAL A 148 14.70 -9.74 15.31
N PHE A 149 15.21 -8.51 15.34
CA PHE A 149 14.47 -7.29 15.58
C PHE A 149 14.42 -6.48 14.29
N ASN A 150 13.24 -6.07 13.87
CA ASN A 150 13.03 -5.31 12.64
C ASN A 150 12.28 -4.02 12.95
N GLY A 151 12.93 -2.88 12.76
CA GLY A 151 12.37 -1.57 13.08
C GLY A 151 13.41 -0.51 13.33
N SER A 152 13.04 0.49 14.12
CA SER A 152 13.92 1.60 14.51
C SER A 152 13.61 2.04 15.95
N ASP A 153 14.52 2.80 16.55
CA ASP A 153 14.32 3.35 17.90
C ASP A 153 13.13 4.30 17.98
N THR A 154 12.74 4.91 16.86
CA THR A 154 11.59 5.83 16.78
C THR A 154 10.26 5.11 16.68
N ASP A 155 10.20 4.04 15.90
CA ASP A 155 8.94 3.33 15.58
C ASP A 155 8.75 2.08 16.45
N GLY A 156 9.81 1.67 17.14
CA GLY A 156 9.89 0.41 17.85
C GLY A 156 10.27 -0.75 16.94
N TYR A 157 10.34 -1.94 17.52
CA TYR A 157 10.80 -3.14 16.83
C TYR A 157 9.74 -4.23 16.82
N GLN A 158 9.50 -4.78 15.64
CA GLN A 158 8.91 -6.10 15.50
C GLN A 158 9.99 -7.14 15.79
N TYR A 159 9.69 -8.17 16.57
CA TYR A 159 10.66 -9.20 16.89
C TYR A 159 10.17 -10.60 16.57
N VAL A 160 11.10 -11.46 16.25
CA VAL A 160 10.93 -12.93 16.24
C VAL A 160 12.10 -13.52 17.00
N ILE A 161 11.80 -14.34 18.00
CA ILE A 161 12.78 -15.01 18.84
C ILE A 161 12.54 -16.51 18.79
N CYS A 162 13.58 -17.26 18.49
CA CYS A 162 13.59 -18.71 18.48
C CYS A 162 14.66 -19.20 19.46
N ALA A 163 14.36 -20.22 20.25
CA ALA A 163 15.35 -20.88 21.06
C ALA A 163 15.04 -22.37 21.22
N SER A 164 16.09 -23.17 21.28
CA SER A 164 16.04 -24.62 21.54
C SER A 164 16.49 -25.00 22.94
N ASP A 165 17.18 -24.09 23.63
CA ASP A 165 17.81 -24.31 24.95
C ASP A 165 16.93 -23.90 26.14
N ARG A 166 15.80 -23.21 25.88
CA ARG A 166 14.93 -22.65 26.91
C ARG A 166 13.46 -22.57 26.51
N ASP A 167 12.57 -22.34 27.49
CA ASP A 167 11.16 -22.03 27.23
C ASP A 167 11.01 -20.62 26.72
N VAL A 168 10.87 -20.49 25.39
CA VAL A 168 10.71 -19.21 24.70
C VAL A 168 9.40 -18.49 25.10
N SER A 169 8.35 -19.25 25.44
CA SER A 169 7.08 -18.68 25.89
C SER A 169 7.22 -17.95 27.23
N ALA A 170 7.90 -18.57 28.19
CA ALA A 170 8.17 -17.95 29.49
C ALA A 170 9.09 -16.73 29.33
N PHE A 171 10.15 -16.87 28.53
CA PHE A 171 11.09 -15.80 28.20
C PHE A 171 10.34 -14.62 27.56
N GLY A 172 9.48 -14.85 26.56
CA GLY A 172 8.76 -13.81 25.87
C GLY A 172 7.79 -13.03 26.76
N LYS A 173 7.15 -13.69 27.74
CA LYS A 173 6.31 -13.02 28.74
C LYS A 173 7.14 -12.07 29.62
N ALA A 174 8.31 -12.52 30.09
CA ALA A 174 9.21 -11.71 30.88
C ALA A 174 9.78 -10.53 30.08
N PHE A 175 10.22 -10.78 28.84
CA PHE A 175 10.71 -9.79 27.89
C PHE A 175 9.66 -8.69 27.62
N ASN A 176 8.44 -9.08 27.26
CA ASN A 176 7.35 -8.14 27.01
C ASN A 176 6.96 -7.33 28.24
N LYS A 177 6.99 -7.94 29.43
CA LYS A 177 6.72 -7.22 30.69
C LYS A 177 7.81 -6.19 31.00
N ALA A 178 9.09 -6.52 30.77
CA ALA A 178 10.21 -5.63 31.06
C ALA A 178 10.33 -4.46 30.09
N LEU A 179 10.04 -4.68 28.79
CA LEU A 179 10.24 -3.70 27.74
C LEU A 179 8.91 -3.14 27.17
N CYS A 180 7.80 -3.28 27.91
CA CYS A 180 6.47 -2.81 27.48
C CYS A 180 6.06 -3.34 26.09
N GLY A 181 6.49 -4.56 25.77
CA GLY A 181 6.20 -5.21 24.50
C GLY A 181 4.85 -5.92 24.48
N ARG A 182 4.42 -6.33 23.29
CA ARG A 182 3.23 -7.15 23.07
C ARG A 182 3.58 -8.25 22.09
N GLY A 183 3.26 -9.47 22.43
CA GLY A 183 3.52 -10.61 21.55
C GLY A 183 3.30 -11.92 22.27
N GLY A 184 3.56 -13.00 21.56
CA GLY A 184 3.41 -14.34 22.08
C GLY A 184 3.75 -15.38 21.04
N GLY A 185 3.60 -16.63 21.42
CA GLY A 185 3.87 -17.79 20.58
C GLY A 185 3.99 -19.02 21.47
N LYS A 186 4.36 -20.13 20.84
CA LYS A 186 4.66 -21.40 21.50
C LYS A 186 6.08 -21.81 21.12
N ASN A 187 6.73 -22.58 21.98
CA ASN A 187 8.02 -23.16 21.64
C ASN A 187 7.98 -23.84 20.27
N PRO A 188 9.03 -23.66 19.44
CA PRO A 188 10.31 -23.00 19.75
C PRO A 188 10.36 -21.51 19.34
N MET A 189 9.23 -20.86 18.95
CA MET A 189 9.23 -19.52 18.39
C MET A 189 8.17 -18.62 19.05
N ILE A 190 8.57 -17.37 19.33
CA ILE A 190 7.68 -16.27 19.70
C ILE A 190 7.88 -15.08 18.74
N GLN A 191 6.85 -14.27 18.62
CA GLN A 191 6.89 -13.04 17.85
C GLN A 191 6.08 -11.94 18.53
N GLY A 192 6.43 -10.70 18.26
CA GLY A 192 5.71 -9.56 18.81
C GLY A 192 6.29 -8.23 18.37
N GLN A 193 5.94 -7.22 19.16
CA GLN A 193 6.42 -5.86 18.98
C GLN A 193 6.85 -5.29 20.33
N VAL A 194 7.89 -4.47 20.33
CA VAL A 194 8.41 -3.78 21.50
C VAL A 194 8.69 -2.32 21.15
N LYS A 195 8.32 -1.41 22.06
CA LYS A 195 8.61 0.03 21.94
C LYS A 195 9.75 0.36 22.90
N ALA A 196 10.93 -0.11 22.58
CA ALA A 196 12.14 0.15 23.36
C ALA A 196 13.29 0.41 22.38
N GLU A 197 14.28 1.18 22.79
CA GLU A 197 15.48 1.43 22.03
C GLU A 197 16.32 0.17 21.91
N GLN A 198 17.08 0.06 20.83
CA GLN A 198 17.99 -1.06 20.58
C GLN A 198 18.92 -1.34 21.78
N LYS A 199 19.42 -0.28 22.41
CA LYS A 199 20.28 -0.37 23.58
C LYS A 199 19.59 -1.05 24.76
N ALA A 200 18.36 -0.70 25.05
CA ALA A 200 17.58 -1.29 26.15
C ALA A 200 17.29 -2.79 25.90
N ILE A 201 16.98 -3.14 24.64
CA ILE A 201 16.78 -4.52 24.21
C ILE A 201 18.08 -5.32 24.42
N TRP A 202 19.20 -4.76 23.96
CA TRP A 202 20.52 -5.40 24.09
C TRP A 202 20.90 -5.61 25.55
N GLU A 203 20.75 -4.60 26.43
CA GLU A 203 21.00 -4.70 27.85
C GLU A 203 20.13 -5.78 28.52
N TYR A 204 18.88 -5.89 28.16
CA TYR A 204 17.99 -6.93 28.67
C TYR A 204 18.48 -8.34 28.31
N LEU A 205 18.88 -8.54 27.05
CA LEU A 205 19.37 -9.83 26.56
C LEU A 205 20.70 -10.23 27.22
N THR A 206 21.58 -9.26 27.45
CA THR A 206 22.86 -9.49 28.14
C THR A 206 22.65 -9.82 29.62
N LYS A 207 21.87 -9.01 30.35
CA LYS A 207 21.55 -9.25 31.76
C LYS A 207 20.78 -10.55 31.99
N GLY A 208 19.96 -10.96 31.02
CA GLY A 208 19.23 -12.23 31.04
C GLY A 208 20.06 -13.47 30.77
N GLY A 209 21.36 -13.35 30.62
CA GLY A 209 22.29 -14.47 30.39
C GLY A 209 22.09 -15.13 29.00
N VAL A 210 21.52 -14.39 28.03
CA VAL A 210 21.34 -14.85 26.65
C VAL A 210 22.59 -14.57 25.83
N LEU A 211 23.17 -13.40 26.03
CA LEU A 211 24.45 -13.00 25.43
C LEU A 211 25.54 -13.06 26.48
N GLN A 212 26.65 -13.74 26.20
CA GLN A 212 27.85 -13.65 27.03
C GLN A 212 28.51 -12.29 26.75
N ASP A 213 29.00 -11.63 27.80
CA ASP A 213 29.73 -10.37 27.68
C ASP A 213 30.90 -10.50 26.71
N GLY A 214 30.81 -9.78 25.59
CA GLY A 214 31.93 -9.44 24.74
C GLY A 214 32.37 -10.47 23.68
N LYS A 215 31.73 -10.38 22.53
CA LYS A 215 32.50 -10.27 21.25
C LYS A 215 31.59 -9.70 20.18
#